data_640ee744e157ed20b629e6fc3d8895dc
#
_entry.id   640ee744e157ed20b629e6fc3d8895dc
#
_cell.length_a   1.000
_cell.length_b   1.000
_cell.length_c   1.000
_cell.angle_alpha   90.00
_cell.angle_beta   90.00
_cell.angle_gamma   90.00
#
_symmetry.space_group_name_H-M   'P 1'
#
loop_
_entity.id
_entity.type
_entity.pdbx_description
1 polymer ?
#
loop_
_entity_poly.entity_id
_entity_poly.type
_entity_poly.pdbx_seq_one_letter_code
_entity_poly.pdbx_strand_id
1 'polypeptide(L)' 'MEPAVAFGKVLRQLRQDANLTQEELGFEADLRRTYVSILELGQQQPSLTTLLKLARALELTGSELVGMIEAEMNTPRRK' A
#
# COMPACT_ATOMS: atom_id res chain seq x y z
N MET A 1 11.37 -1.07 -11.01
CA MET A 1 10.81 -1.61 -9.76
C MET A 1 9.50 -2.30 -10.06
N GLU A 2 9.32 -3.47 -9.50
CA GLU A 2 8.07 -4.22 -9.69
C GLU A 2 6.90 -3.50 -9.05
N PRO A 3 5.73 -3.54 -9.68
CA PRO A 3 4.56 -2.88 -9.08
C PRO A 3 4.25 -3.35 -7.67
N ALA A 4 4.40 -4.65 -7.39
CA ALA A 4 4.12 -5.16 -6.04
C ALA A 4 5.08 -4.57 -5.02
N VAL A 5 6.34 -4.40 -5.38
CA VAL A 5 7.34 -3.82 -4.48
C VAL A 5 7.06 -2.34 -4.27
N ALA A 6 6.75 -1.61 -5.34
CA ALA A 6 6.42 -0.19 -5.24
C ALA A 6 5.19 0.01 -4.37
N PHE A 7 4.16 -0.82 -4.60
CA PHE A 7 2.94 -0.76 -3.81
C PHE A 7 3.25 -0.97 -2.33
N GLY A 8 4.06 -1.98 -2.01
CA GLY A 8 4.38 -2.28 -0.63
C GLY A 8 5.07 -1.11 0.07
N LYS A 9 5.99 -0.46 -0.61
CA LYS A 9 6.69 0.69 -0.05
C LYS A 9 5.74 1.86 0.19
N VAL A 10 4.89 2.16 -0.78
CA VAL A 10 3.91 3.23 -0.66
C VAL A 10 2.94 2.93 0.48
N LEU A 11 2.44 1.69 0.54
CA LEU A 11 1.50 1.30 1.57
C LEU A 11 2.09 1.47 2.96
N ARG A 12 3.32 1.01 3.15
CA ARG A 12 3.97 1.11 4.45
C ARG A 12 4.16 2.57 4.85
N GLN A 13 4.59 3.41 3.92
CA GLN A 13 4.82 4.82 4.21
C GLN A 13 3.52 5.51 4.59
N LEU A 14 2.46 5.27 3.82
CA LEU A 14 1.16 5.87 4.12
C LEU A 14 0.64 5.42 5.47
N ARG A 15 0.81 4.14 5.78
CA ARG A 15 0.39 3.61 7.07
C ARG A 15 1.13 4.28 8.21
N GLN A 16 2.44 4.39 8.10
CA GLN A 16 3.25 5.01 9.13
C GLN A 16 2.92 6.48 9.29
N ASP A 17 2.71 7.18 8.19
CA ASP A 17 2.34 8.59 8.21
C ASP A 17 0.98 8.80 8.90
N ALA A 18 0.12 7.81 8.81
CA ALA A 18 -1.19 7.86 9.47
C ALA A 18 -1.14 7.35 10.91
N ASN A 19 0.04 6.97 11.39
CA ASN A 19 0.25 6.45 12.74
C ASN A 19 -0.55 5.20 13.03
N LEU A 20 -0.67 4.33 12.02
CA LEU A 20 -1.41 3.08 12.17
C LEU A 20 -0.44 1.91 12.27
N THR A 21 -0.79 0.93 13.10
CA THR A 21 -0.10 -0.36 13.06
C THR A 21 -0.63 -1.17 11.89
N GLN A 22 0.06 -2.25 11.53
CA GLN A 22 -0.44 -3.15 10.49
C GLN A 22 -1.80 -3.72 10.88
N GLU A 23 -1.98 -4.03 12.15
CA GLU A 23 -3.24 -4.57 12.64
C GLU A 23 -4.36 -3.54 12.50
N GLU A 24 -4.08 -2.29 12.85
CA GLU A 24 -5.07 -1.23 12.74
C GLU A 24 -5.47 -0.97 11.30
N LEU A 25 -4.48 -0.92 10.39
CA LEU A 25 -4.79 -0.75 8.98
C LEU A 25 -5.62 -1.92 8.47
N GLY A 26 -5.24 -3.14 8.86
CA GLY A 26 -6.00 -4.32 8.46
C GLY A 26 -7.44 -4.25 8.93
N PHE A 27 -7.65 -3.83 10.18
CA PHE A 27 -9.00 -3.70 10.71
C PHE A 27 -9.82 -2.69 9.88
N GLU A 28 -9.22 -1.53 9.59
CA GLU A 28 -9.92 -0.50 8.83
C GLU A 28 -10.22 -0.94 7.40
N ALA A 29 -9.34 -1.75 6.81
CA ALA A 29 -9.50 -2.19 5.42
C ALA A 29 -10.18 -3.56 5.33
N ASP A 30 -10.59 -4.14 6.45
CA ASP A 30 -11.19 -5.47 6.48
C ASP A 30 -10.23 -6.52 5.90
N LEU A 31 -8.99 -6.47 6.36
CA LEU A 31 -7.93 -7.40 5.96
C LEU A 31 -7.22 -7.92 7.20
N ARG A 32 -6.63 -9.10 7.08
CA ARG A 32 -5.84 -9.65 8.17
C ARG A 32 -4.49 -8.95 8.24
N ARG A 33 -3.97 -8.82 9.48
CA ARG A 33 -2.66 -8.19 9.69
C ARG A 33 -1.57 -8.89 8.89
N THR A 34 -1.61 -10.22 8.85
CA THR A 34 -0.59 -10.97 8.12
C THR A 34 -0.60 -10.65 6.64
N TYR A 35 -1.79 -10.41 6.09
CA TYR A 35 -1.90 -10.06 4.68
C TYR A 35 -1.35 -8.65 4.41
N VAL A 36 -1.63 -7.71 5.33
CA VAL A 36 -1.05 -6.37 5.23
C VAL A 36 0.48 -6.47 5.20
N SER A 37 1.04 -7.31 6.07
CA SER A 37 2.49 -7.50 6.12
C SER A 37 3.02 -8.05 4.79
N ILE A 38 2.34 -9.04 4.22
CA ILE A 38 2.74 -9.62 2.94
C ILE A 38 2.74 -8.55 1.84
N LEU A 39 1.72 -7.71 1.83
CA LEU A 39 1.63 -6.64 0.84
C LEU A 39 2.76 -5.61 1.01
N GLU A 40 3.05 -5.23 2.25
CA GLU A 40 4.11 -4.25 2.51
C GLU A 40 5.49 -4.79 2.15
N LEU A 41 5.66 -6.10 2.24
CA LEU A 41 6.92 -6.73 1.87
C LEU A 41 7.06 -6.92 0.36
N GLY A 42 6.04 -6.59 -0.40
CA GLY A 42 6.10 -6.72 -1.86
C GLY A 42 5.99 -8.14 -2.37
N GLN A 43 5.49 -9.04 -1.53
CA GLN A 43 5.43 -10.47 -1.87
C GLN A 43 4.22 -10.84 -2.72
N GLN A 44 3.20 -10.01 -2.72
CA GLN A 44 2.00 -10.23 -3.50
C GLN A 44 1.45 -8.91 -4.00
N GLN A 45 0.75 -8.95 -5.12
CA GLN A 45 0.02 -7.79 -5.61
C GLN A 45 -1.39 -7.83 -5.03
N PRO A 46 -1.96 -6.68 -4.69
CA PRO A 46 -3.34 -6.65 -4.24
C PRO A 46 -4.28 -6.83 -5.43
N SER A 47 -5.45 -7.43 -5.17
CA SER A 47 -6.52 -7.37 -6.14
C SER A 47 -7.01 -5.92 -6.21
N LEU A 48 -7.78 -5.59 -7.25
CA LEU A 48 -8.36 -4.27 -7.34
C LEU A 48 -9.23 -3.98 -6.12
N THR A 49 -10.02 -4.97 -5.70
CA THR A 49 -10.87 -4.82 -4.52
C THR A 49 -10.04 -4.48 -3.28
N THR A 50 -8.96 -5.21 -3.06
CA THR A 50 -8.09 -4.96 -1.91
C THR A 50 -7.45 -3.59 -1.98
N LEU A 51 -7.00 -3.19 -3.17
CA LEU A 51 -6.38 -1.87 -3.35
C LEU A 51 -7.37 -0.77 -2.99
N LEU A 52 -8.61 -0.90 -3.43
CA LEU A 52 -9.62 0.12 -3.14
C LEU A 52 -9.98 0.15 -1.66
N LYS A 53 -10.01 -1.01 -1.00
CA LYS A 53 -10.24 -1.06 0.45
C LYS A 53 -9.13 -0.34 1.21
N LEU A 54 -7.90 -0.55 0.80
CA LEU A 54 -6.75 0.09 1.45
C LEU A 54 -6.75 1.60 1.21
N ALA A 55 -7.06 2.02 -0.02
CA ALA A 55 -7.15 3.44 -0.32
C ALA A 55 -8.17 4.11 0.60
N ARG A 56 -9.36 3.50 0.71
CA ARG A 56 -10.40 4.06 1.57
C ARG A 56 -9.95 4.12 3.03
N ALA A 57 -9.31 3.07 3.52
CA ALA A 57 -8.84 3.04 4.90
C ALA A 57 -7.82 4.15 5.17
N LEU A 58 -7.08 4.55 4.15
CA LEU A 58 -6.08 5.61 4.25
C LEU A 58 -6.65 6.96 3.81
N GLU A 59 -7.96 7.03 3.58
CA GLU A 59 -8.66 8.25 3.19
C GLU A 59 -8.16 8.81 1.86
N LEU A 60 -7.89 7.89 0.93
CA LEU A 60 -7.48 8.22 -0.42
C LEU A 60 -8.45 7.64 -1.41
N THR A 61 -8.46 8.17 -2.63
CA THR A 61 -9.13 7.50 -3.73
C THR A 61 -8.19 6.44 -4.30
N GLY A 62 -8.74 5.47 -5.00
CA GLY A 62 -7.91 4.50 -5.70
C GLY A 62 -6.99 5.18 -6.70
N SER A 63 -7.49 6.21 -7.37
CA SER A 63 -6.70 6.99 -8.33
C SER A 63 -5.48 7.62 -7.67
N GLU A 64 -5.67 8.21 -6.49
CA GLU A 64 -4.55 8.80 -5.75
C GLU A 64 -3.54 7.75 -5.36
N LEU A 65 -4.01 6.61 -4.85
CA LEU A 65 -3.10 5.55 -4.43
C LEU A 65 -2.30 5.01 -5.60
N VAL A 66 -2.96 4.73 -6.73
CA VAL A 66 -2.26 4.23 -7.91
C VAL A 66 -1.27 5.27 -8.42
N GLY A 67 -1.63 6.55 -8.37
CA GLY A 67 -0.70 7.61 -8.77
C GLY A 67 0.57 7.61 -7.94
N MET A 68 0.43 7.40 -6.63
CA MET A 68 1.60 7.31 -5.75
C MET A 68 2.46 6.09 -6.07
N ILE A 69 1.82 4.97 -6.42
CA ILE A 69 2.55 3.77 -6.81
C ILE A 69 3.34 4.02 -8.10
N GLU A 70 2.69 4.66 -9.07
CA GLU A 70 3.37 4.98 -10.32
C GLU A 70 4.55 5.92 -10.10
N ALA A 71 4.37 6.90 -9.21
CA ALA A 71 5.46 7.82 -8.89
C ALA A 71 6.63 7.08 -8.26
N GLU A 72 6.33 6.12 -7.38
CA GLU A 72 7.38 5.32 -6.75
C GLU A 72 8.12 4.49 -7.79
N MET A 73 7.40 3.90 -8.73
CA MET A 73 8.00 3.10 -9.79
C MET A 73 8.91 3.92 -10.69
N ASN A 74 8.58 5.19 -10.86
CA ASN A 74 9.31 6.08 -11.76
C ASN A 74 10.39 6.87 -11.05
N THR A 75 10.61 6.63 -9.75
CA THR A 75 11.64 7.34 -9.01
C THR A 75 13.01 7.02 -9.62
N PRO A 76 13.80 8.04 -9.96
CA PRO A 76 15.11 7.79 -10.55
C PRO A 76 16.00 6.98 -9.62
N ARG A 77 16.73 6.03 -10.21
CA ARG A 77 17.65 5.23 -9.43
C ARG A 77 18.87 6.05 -9.08
N ARG A 78 19.26 5.97 -7.84
CA ARG A 78 20.47 6.63 -7.37
C ARG A 78 21.68 5.78 -7.63
N LYS A 79 22.75 6.42 -7.98
CA LYS A 79 24.03 5.73 -8.20
C LYS A 79 24.87 5.79 -6.97
#